data_63385ffe213e989556cd16e836829ddf
#
_entry.id   63385ffe213e989556cd16e836829ddf
#
_cell.length_a   1.000
_cell.length_b   1.000
_cell.length_c   1.000
_cell.angle_alpha   90.00
_cell.angle_beta   90.00
_cell.angle_gamma   90.00
#
_symmetry.space_group_name_H-M   'P 1'
#
loop_
_entity.id
_entity.type
_entity.pdbx_description
1 polymer ?
#
loop_
_entity_poly.entity_id
_entity_poly.type
_entity_poly.pdbx_seq_one_letter_code
_entity_poly.pdbx_strand_id
1 'polypeptide(L)'
;MKIGKFDTKEKVLIIAEIGINHGGSLDVAKSMVDLIVHSGCECVKHQTHIIEDEMTEEAKAIFPPNANKSIWDVMKECSLKLDEEQELKEYAENLGLIWISTPFSRMAADFLDEIDVPAFKIGSGEADNLPLINHIAQKGKPI
;
A
#
# COMPACT_ATOMS: atom_id res chain seq x y z
N MET A 1 -9.85 -3.67 -18.09
CA MET A 1 -10.17 -3.06 -16.77
C MET A 1 -9.55 -1.68 -16.76
N LYS A 2 -10.22 -0.70 -16.17
CA LYS A 2 -9.63 0.64 -15.98
C LYS A 2 -9.14 0.78 -14.54
N ILE A 3 -7.93 1.31 -14.38
CA ILE A 3 -7.32 1.67 -13.10
C ILE A 3 -6.94 3.14 -13.20
N GLY A 4 -7.74 4.02 -12.61
CA GLY A 4 -7.63 5.44 -12.85
C GLY A 4 -7.73 5.78 -14.35
N LYS A 5 -6.73 6.48 -14.86
CA LYS A 5 -6.62 6.86 -16.29
C LYS A 5 -6.12 5.75 -17.23
N PHE A 6 -5.67 4.61 -16.70
CA PHE A 6 -5.05 3.54 -17.48
C PHE A 6 -6.08 2.47 -17.87
N ASP A 7 -6.09 2.05 -19.15
CA ASP A 7 -6.89 0.92 -19.62
C ASP A 7 -6.01 -0.29 -19.93
N THR A 8 -6.14 -1.35 -19.13
CA THR A 8 -5.39 -2.59 -19.29
C THR A 8 -5.74 -3.38 -20.56
N LYS A 9 -6.78 -2.97 -21.31
CA LYS A 9 -7.10 -3.55 -22.63
C LYS A 9 -6.18 -3.00 -23.73
N GLU A 10 -5.62 -1.82 -23.54
CA GLU A 10 -4.81 -1.15 -24.56
C GLU A 10 -3.32 -1.48 -24.41
N LYS A 11 -2.83 -1.59 -23.16
CA LYS A 11 -1.44 -1.93 -22.86
C LYS A 11 -1.26 -2.58 -21.51
N VAL A 12 -0.08 -3.14 -21.28
CA VAL A 12 0.33 -3.69 -19.97
C VAL A 12 0.64 -2.54 -19.00
N LEU A 13 0.06 -2.60 -17.80
CA LEU A 13 0.38 -1.68 -16.71
C LEU A 13 1.65 -2.16 -16.00
N ILE A 14 2.68 -1.33 -15.98
CA ILE A 14 3.90 -1.60 -15.20
C ILE A 14 3.75 -0.96 -13.83
N ILE A 15 3.78 -1.81 -12.80
CA ILE A 15 3.62 -1.41 -11.39
C ILE A 15 4.96 -1.54 -10.69
N ALA A 16 5.49 -0.43 -10.20
CA ALA A 16 6.67 -0.44 -9.34
C ALA A 16 6.24 -0.61 -7.87
N GLU A 17 6.79 -1.61 -7.21
CA GLU A 17 6.51 -1.93 -5.80
C GLU A 17 7.51 -1.25 -4.89
N ILE A 18 7.07 -0.29 -4.08
CA ILE A 18 7.88 0.30 -3.01
C ILE A 18 7.62 -0.38 -1.66
N GLY A 19 6.38 -0.88 -1.45
CA GLY A 19 5.99 -1.55 -0.21
C GLY A 19 6.29 -0.69 1.00
N ILE A 20 7.01 -1.27 1.96
CA ILE A 20 7.51 -0.61 3.17
C ILE A 20 9.04 -0.37 3.13
N ASN A 21 9.67 -0.45 1.95
CA ASN A 21 11.14 -0.35 1.83
C ASN A 21 11.69 1.05 2.18
N HIS A 22 10.82 2.05 2.30
CA HIS A 22 11.16 3.38 2.79
C HIS A 22 11.46 3.42 4.31
N GLY A 23 11.20 2.31 5.05
CA GLY A 23 11.53 2.19 6.47
C GLY A 23 10.88 3.25 7.36
N GLY A 24 9.64 3.66 7.07
CA GLY A 24 8.92 4.69 7.81
C GLY A 24 9.34 6.14 7.52
N SER A 25 10.17 6.37 6.50
CA SER A 25 10.61 7.71 6.12
C SER A 25 9.87 8.21 4.87
N LEU A 26 9.11 9.29 5.00
CA LEU A 26 8.42 9.95 3.89
C LEU A 26 9.41 10.48 2.83
N ASP A 27 10.56 11.04 3.25
CA ASP A 27 11.57 11.55 2.31
C ASP A 27 12.19 10.44 1.47
N VAL A 28 12.45 9.28 2.08
CA VAL A 28 12.92 8.10 1.36
C VAL A 28 11.84 7.60 0.40
N ALA A 29 10.59 7.54 0.84
CA ALA A 29 9.47 7.13 -0.01
C ALA A 29 9.30 8.06 -1.23
N LYS A 30 9.39 9.39 -1.06
CA LYS A 30 9.39 10.36 -2.16
C LYS A 30 10.56 10.16 -3.12
N SER A 31 11.76 9.90 -2.59
CA SER A 31 12.93 9.61 -3.43
C SER A 31 12.74 8.33 -4.26
N MET A 32 12.06 7.31 -3.71
CA MET A 32 11.70 6.09 -4.46
C MET A 32 10.69 6.41 -5.57
N VAL A 33 9.70 7.26 -5.30
CA VAL A 33 8.73 7.72 -6.31
C VAL A 33 9.43 8.46 -7.45
N ASP A 34 10.42 9.33 -7.17
CA ASP A 34 11.22 10.02 -8.19
C ASP A 34 11.95 9.05 -9.12
N LEU A 35 12.53 7.97 -8.55
CA LEU A 35 13.18 6.93 -9.34
C LEU A 35 12.18 6.18 -10.23
N ILE A 36 10.96 5.95 -9.75
CA ILE A 36 9.89 5.30 -10.52
C ILE A 36 9.49 6.15 -11.73
N VAL A 37 9.35 7.46 -11.56
CA VAL A 37 9.08 8.38 -12.67
C VAL A 37 10.15 8.26 -13.76
N HIS A 38 11.41 8.22 -13.37
CA HIS A 38 12.53 8.07 -14.32
C HIS A 38 12.61 6.68 -14.97
N SER A 39 12.02 5.66 -14.37
CA SER A 39 12.00 4.29 -14.91
C SER A 39 10.97 4.09 -16.04
N GLY A 40 10.03 5.02 -16.20
CA GLY A 40 8.94 4.91 -17.17
C GLY A 40 7.79 4.01 -16.72
N CYS A 41 7.73 3.62 -15.45
CA CYS A 41 6.56 2.94 -14.87
C CYS A 41 5.36 3.89 -14.80
N GLU A 42 4.15 3.36 -14.92
CA GLU A 42 2.92 4.14 -14.86
C GLU A 42 2.27 4.14 -13.48
N CYS A 43 2.63 3.17 -12.64
CA CYS A 43 1.97 2.96 -11.35
C CYS A 43 2.98 2.65 -10.26
N VAL A 44 2.76 3.22 -9.10
CA VAL A 44 3.46 2.87 -7.86
C VAL A 44 2.52 2.12 -6.93
N LYS A 45 3.02 1.06 -6.28
CA LYS A 45 2.28 0.31 -5.28
C LYS A 45 2.94 0.40 -3.90
N HIS A 46 2.16 0.81 -2.93
CA HIS A 46 2.49 0.94 -1.52
C HIS A 46 1.84 -0.18 -0.67
N GLN A 47 2.06 -0.15 0.62
CA GLN A 47 1.40 -1.00 1.62
C GLN A 47 0.90 -0.13 2.77
N THR A 48 -0.38 -0.24 3.08
CA THR A 48 -1.04 0.54 4.14
C THR A 48 -1.24 -0.34 5.35
N HIS A 49 -0.54 0.00 6.44
CA HIS A 49 -0.55 -0.73 7.70
C HIS A 49 -1.14 0.11 8.82
N ILE A 50 -2.14 -0.43 9.50
CA ILE A 50 -2.65 0.07 10.79
C ILE A 50 -2.47 -1.07 11.78
N ILE A 51 -1.32 -1.07 12.46
CA ILE A 51 -0.80 -2.23 13.19
C ILE A 51 -1.80 -2.74 14.23
N GLU A 52 -2.48 -1.83 14.92
CA GLU A 52 -3.46 -2.15 15.96
C GLU A 52 -4.75 -2.79 15.40
N ASP A 53 -5.02 -2.67 14.07
CA ASP A 53 -6.19 -3.26 13.40
C ASP A 53 -5.82 -4.51 12.58
N GLU A 54 -4.55 -4.70 12.24
CA GLU A 54 -4.11 -5.83 11.42
C GLU A 54 -3.49 -6.98 12.22
N MET A 55 -2.91 -6.70 13.40
CA MET A 55 -2.16 -7.68 14.19
C MET A 55 -2.75 -7.89 15.58
N THR A 56 -2.73 -9.14 16.03
CA THR A 56 -3.07 -9.47 17.42
C THR A 56 -1.91 -9.18 18.38
N GLU A 57 -2.19 -9.10 19.67
CA GLU A 57 -1.15 -8.86 20.69
C GLU A 57 -0.05 -9.93 20.70
N GLU A 58 -0.35 -11.16 20.25
CA GLU A 58 0.63 -12.24 20.15
C GLU A 58 1.77 -11.91 19.16
N ALA A 59 1.52 -11.05 18.17
CA ALA A 59 2.54 -10.59 17.21
C ALA A 59 3.74 -9.89 17.90
N LYS A 60 3.53 -9.34 19.09
CA LYS A 60 4.61 -8.75 19.92
C LYS A 60 5.62 -9.78 20.42
N ALA A 61 5.26 -11.06 20.43
CA ALA A 61 6.13 -12.16 20.83
C ALA A 61 6.74 -12.91 19.64
N ILE A 62 6.38 -12.56 18.40
CA ILE A 62 6.87 -13.23 17.19
C ILE A 62 8.06 -12.45 16.62
N PHE A 63 9.22 -13.11 16.55
CA PHE A 63 10.45 -12.55 16.03
C PHE A 63 10.78 -13.20 14.69
N PRO A 64 10.75 -12.45 13.55
CA PRO A 64 11.17 -12.98 12.27
C PRO A 64 12.63 -13.42 12.30
N PRO A 65 13.03 -14.50 11.56
CA PRO A 65 14.40 -15.02 11.59
C PRO A 65 15.48 -14.00 11.16
N ASN A 66 15.09 -12.99 10.42
CA ASN A 66 15.96 -11.94 9.88
C ASN A 66 15.87 -10.61 10.63
N ALA A 67 15.20 -10.57 11.79
CA ALA A 67 15.03 -9.37 12.58
C ALA A 67 15.33 -9.61 14.06
N ASN A 68 15.86 -8.57 14.73
CA ASN A 68 16.12 -8.57 16.18
C ASN A 68 14.97 -7.94 16.99
N LYS A 69 13.83 -7.66 16.33
CA LYS A 69 12.62 -7.06 16.89
C LYS A 69 11.42 -7.93 16.57
N SER A 70 10.32 -7.75 17.30
CA SER A 70 9.06 -8.41 17.00
C SER A 70 8.52 -7.97 15.64
N ILE A 71 7.69 -8.80 15.00
CA ILE A 71 7.03 -8.41 13.75
C ILE A 71 6.17 -7.15 13.94
N TRP A 72 5.55 -6.99 15.10
CA TRP A 72 4.81 -5.79 15.51
C TRP A 72 5.67 -4.54 15.42
N ASP A 73 6.86 -4.56 16.06
CA ASP A 73 7.76 -3.40 16.09
C ASP A 73 8.35 -3.10 14.72
N VAL A 74 8.73 -4.14 13.98
CA VAL A 74 9.25 -3.99 12.61
C VAL A 74 8.22 -3.29 11.71
N MET A 75 6.98 -3.77 11.72
CA MET A 75 5.94 -3.20 10.87
C MET A 75 5.59 -1.77 11.31
N LYS A 76 5.51 -1.52 12.62
CA LYS A 76 5.24 -0.19 13.17
C LYS A 76 6.32 0.84 12.80
N GLU A 77 7.58 0.45 12.82
CA GLU A 77 8.70 1.33 12.44
C GLU A 77 8.79 1.56 10.93
N CYS A 78 8.37 0.58 10.13
CA CYS A 78 8.44 0.68 8.67
C CYS A 78 7.20 1.32 8.04
N SER A 79 6.12 1.53 8.78
CA SER A 79 4.89 2.15 8.27
C SER A 79 4.99 3.67 8.28
N LEU A 80 4.39 4.32 7.29
CA LEU A 80 4.11 5.76 7.32
C LEU A 80 2.87 6.00 8.19
N LYS A 81 2.74 7.22 8.71
CA LYS A 81 1.46 7.69 9.26
C LYS A 81 0.48 7.93 8.11
N LEU A 82 -0.82 7.91 8.42
CA LEU A 82 -1.85 8.05 7.39
C LEU A 82 -1.80 9.41 6.66
N ASP A 83 -1.47 10.48 7.35
CA ASP A 83 -1.26 11.80 6.77
C ASP A 83 -0.03 11.84 5.85
N GLU A 84 1.05 11.18 6.23
CA GLU A 84 2.27 11.03 5.41
C GLU A 84 2.01 10.16 4.17
N GLU A 85 1.17 9.10 4.30
CA GLU A 85 0.79 8.27 3.16
C GLU A 85 -0.09 9.03 2.17
N GLN A 86 -1.04 9.82 2.65
CA GLN A 86 -1.82 10.70 1.80
C GLN A 86 -0.93 11.71 1.06
N GLU A 87 0.02 12.33 1.75
CA GLU A 87 0.97 13.26 1.14
C GLU A 87 1.81 12.57 0.06
N LEU A 88 2.27 11.33 0.31
CA LEU A 88 3.02 10.54 -0.66
C LEU A 88 2.19 10.18 -1.90
N LYS A 89 0.91 9.84 -1.71
CA LYS A 89 -0.04 9.61 -2.82
C LYS A 89 -0.17 10.86 -3.68
N GLU A 90 -0.46 12.01 -3.05
CA GLU A 90 -0.60 13.29 -3.76
C GLU A 90 0.69 13.65 -4.51
N TYR A 91 1.85 13.41 -3.90
CA TYR A 91 3.16 13.61 -4.53
C TYR A 91 3.31 12.75 -5.79
N ALA A 92 3.01 11.46 -5.72
CA ALA A 92 3.10 10.55 -6.86
C ALA A 92 2.13 10.92 -7.99
N GLU A 93 0.90 11.29 -7.65
CA GLU A 93 -0.13 11.70 -8.61
C GLU A 93 0.23 13.02 -9.31
N ASN A 94 0.80 13.99 -8.61
CA ASN A 94 1.30 15.24 -9.19
C ASN A 94 2.45 15.00 -10.19
N LEU A 95 3.21 13.93 -10.02
CA LEU A 95 4.24 13.48 -10.97
C LEU A 95 3.67 12.63 -12.12
N GLY A 96 2.36 12.43 -12.16
CA GLY A 96 1.66 11.72 -13.22
C GLY A 96 1.56 10.21 -13.04
N LEU A 97 1.99 9.65 -11.92
CA LEU A 97 1.85 8.23 -11.61
C LEU A 97 0.41 7.88 -11.16
N ILE A 98 0.06 6.62 -11.30
CA ILE A 98 -1.10 6.03 -10.64
C ILE A 98 -0.62 5.53 -9.28
N TRP A 99 -1.39 5.81 -8.23
CA TRP A 99 -1.13 5.28 -6.90
C TRP A 99 -2.12 4.18 -6.56
N ILE A 100 -1.63 3.03 -6.12
CA ILE A 100 -2.42 1.97 -5.49
C ILE A 100 -1.74 1.49 -4.22
N SER A 101 -2.50 0.90 -3.31
CA SER A 101 -1.95 0.33 -2.09
C SER A 101 -2.59 -1.01 -1.73
N THR A 102 -1.90 -1.77 -0.91
CA THR A 102 -2.39 -3.00 -0.31
C THR A 102 -2.83 -2.69 1.12
N PRO A 103 -4.13 -2.69 1.44
CA PRO A 103 -4.57 -2.62 2.83
C PRO A 103 -4.40 -3.98 3.51
N PHE A 104 -3.93 -3.99 4.74
CA PHE A 104 -3.81 -5.20 5.57
C PHE A 104 -4.88 -5.29 6.66
N SER A 105 -5.80 -4.32 6.70
CA SER A 105 -6.93 -4.30 7.62
C SER A 105 -8.12 -3.58 7.02
N ARG A 106 -9.29 -3.66 7.70
CA ARG A 106 -10.49 -2.95 7.26
C ARG A 106 -10.33 -1.43 7.42
N MET A 107 -9.73 -0.98 8.50
CA MET A 107 -9.44 0.45 8.70
C MET A 107 -8.49 0.98 7.63
N ALA A 108 -7.48 0.21 7.24
CA ALA A 108 -6.59 0.58 6.14
C ALA A 108 -7.33 0.67 4.80
N ALA A 109 -8.28 -0.26 4.54
CA ALA A 109 -9.11 -0.21 3.34
C ALA A 109 -10.08 0.99 3.35
N ASP A 110 -10.62 1.37 4.50
CA ASP A 110 -11.49 2.54 4.65
C ASP A 110 -10.71 3.83 4.41
N PHE A 111 -9.52 3.96 4.98
CA PHE A 111 -8.63 5.08 4.73
C PHE A 111 -8.26 5.22 3.24
N LEU A 112 -7.89 4.13 2.58
CA LEU A 112 -7.57 4.14 1.15
C LEU A 112 -8.77 4.53 0.28
N ASP A 113 -9.97 4.17 0.68
CA ASP A 113 -11.20 4.59 0.02
C ASP A 113 -11.47 6.09 0.21
N GLU A 114 -11.25 6.60 1.43
CA GLU A 114 -11.39 8.01 1.79
C GLU A 114 -10.45 8.91 0.97
N ILE A 115 -9.18 8.49 0.80
CA ILE A 115 -8.21 9.22 -0.04
C ILE A 115 -8.35 8.92 -1.54
N ASP A 116 -9.40 8.21 -1.94
CA ASP A 116 -9.79 7.92 -3.32
C ASP A 116 -8.71 7.22 -4.16
N VAL A 117 -8.19 6.09 -3.68
CA VAL A 117 -7.32 5.25 -4.54
C VAL A 117 -8.11 4.65 -5.71
N PRO A 118 -7.52 4.55 -6.91
CA PRO A 118 -8.24 4.07 -8.10
C PRO A 118 -8.45 2.55 -8.14
N ALA A 119 -7.75 1.79 -7.30
CA ALA A 119 -7.85 0.34 -7.18
C ALA A 119 -7.21 -0.13 -5.87
N PHE A 120 -7.62 -1.31 -5.41
CA PHE A 120 -7.02 -2.00 -4.26
C PHE A 120 -6.16 -3.17 -4.72
N LYS A 121 -5.07 -3.44 -4.01
CA LYS A 121 -4.31 -4.68 -4.16
C LYS A 121 -4.61 -5.59 -2.97
N ILE A 122 -4.94 -6.86 -3.22
CA ILE A 122 -4.98 -7.88 -2.18
C ILE A 122 -3.59 -8.52 -2.07
N GLY A 123 -2.99 -8.45 -0.88
CA GLY A 123 -1.73 -9.11 -0.59
C GLY A 123 -1.85 -10.64 -0.68
N SER A 124 -0.77 -11.33 -0.98
CA SER A 124 -0.78 -12.80 -1.01
C SER A 124 -1.09 -13.41 0.37
N GLY A 125 -0.66 -12.75 1.45
CA GLY A 125 -0.99 -13.14 2.82
C GLY A 125 -2.46 -12.96 3.19
N GLU A 126 -3.19 -12.11 2.43
CA GLU A 126 -4.62 -11.82 2.65
C GLU A 126 -5.54 -12.53 1.64
N ALA A 127 -5.00 -13.43 0.82
CA ALA A 127 -5.78 -14.06 -0.26
C ALA A 127 -6.91 -14.98 0.25
N ASP A 128 -6.84 -15.45 1.47
CA ASP A 128 -7.85 -16.24 2.17
C ASP A 128 -8.62 -15.44 3.26
N ASN A 129 -8.29 -14.18 3.46
CA ASN A 129 -9.01 -13.27 4.37
C ASN A 129 -10.30 -12.78 3.72
N LEU A 130 -11.28 -13.70 3.60
CA LEU A 130 -12.57 -13.39 2.97
C LEU A 130 -13.30 -12.21 3.62
N PRO A 131 -13.28 -12.00 4.96
CA PRO A 131 -13.89 -10.82 5.57
C PRO A 131 -13.28 -9.50 5.07
N LEU A 132 -11.95 -9.41 4.92
CA LEU A 132 -11.28 -8.23 4.38
C LEU A 132 -11.59 -8.04 2.88
N ILE A 133 -11.51 -9.11 2.11
CA ILE A 133 -11.81 -9.07 0.66
C ILE A 133 -13.25 -8.60 0.42
N ASN A 134 -14.23 -9.13 1.16
CA ASN A 134 -15.61 -8.70 1.06
C ASN A 134 -15.79 -7.22 1.44
N HIS A 135 -15.09 -6.74 2.46
CA HIS A 135 -15.11 -5.34 2.86
C HIS A 135 -14.57 -4.42 1.75
N ILE A 136 -13.44 -4.79 1.15
CA ILE A 136 -12.85 -4.06 0.03
C ILE A 136 -13.77 -4.09 -1.21
N ALA A 137 -14.37 -5.24 -1.53
CA ALA A 137 -15.25 -5.38 -2.69
C ALA A 137 -16.49 -4.48 -2.62
N GLN A 138 -17.01 -4.20 -1.41
CA GLN A 138 -18.14 -3.29 -1.22
C GLN A 138 -17.83 -1.83 -1.59
N LYS A 139 -16.57 -1.45 -1.73
CA LYS A 139 -16.16 -0.10 -2.16
C LYS A 139 -16.32 0.12 -3.66
N GLY A 140 -16.57 -0.95 -4.43
CA GLY A 140 -16.91 -0.87 -5.86
C GLY A 140 -15.77 -0.46 -6.78
N LYS A 141 -14.54 -0.45 -6.29
CA LYS A 141 -13.33 -0.15 -7.06
C LYS A 141 -12.68 -1.43 -7.61
N PRO A 142 -11.85 -1.36 -8.66
CA PRO A 142 -11.05 -2.48 -9.15
C PRO A 142 -10.19 -3.12 -8.04
N ILE A 143 -10.05 -4.46 -8.08
CA ILE A 143 -9.22 -5.27 -7.19
C ILE A 143 -8.27 -6.10 -8.04
#